data_2baff242795e4c57b91b316bdc952ecd
#
_entry.id   2baff242795e4c57b91b316bdc952ecd
#
_cell.length_a   1.000
_cell.length_b   1.000
_cell.length_c   1.000
_cell.angle_alpha   90.00
_cell.angle_beta   90.00
_cell.angle_gamma   90.00
#
_symmetry.space_group_name_H-M   'P 1'
#
loop_
_entity.id
_entity.type
_entity.pdbx_description
1 polymer ?
#
loop_
_entity_poly.entity_id
_entity_poly.type
_entity_poly.pdbx_seq_one_letter_code
_entity_poly.pdbx_strand_id
1 'polypeptide(L)'
;VKSASERIWNEWLGKIDVQGGSFQQKTKFYTDLWHVLLGRHKIDDSNGEYPDYLSGGERIGKQTRIHTIAPKFQVRTLPKDKTGKSRFHMYNSDALWLTQWNLNTLWGLAYPSVLDEFSASFIEYDKNGGLLPRGPSIGSYTYIMTGCPATSLITSAYQRGVFHKWSPKEGYAAMKRNHEKGGMLAFDMDKELEFYIKHGYCPEEAGLTIQWA
;
A
#
# COMPACT_ATOMS: atom_id res chain seq x y z
N VAL A 1 -13.82 3.37 26.52
CA VAL A 1 -13.33 3.68 25.16
C VAL A 1 -12.11 4.59 25.23
N LYS A 2 -12.20 5.79 25.83
CA LYS A 2 -11.10 6.79 25.87
C LYS A 2 -9.80 6.19 26.43
N SER A 3 -9.81 5.63 27.63
CA SER A 3 -8.61 5.08 28.27
C SER A 3 -7.97 3.92 27.49
N ALA A 4 -8.77 3.11 26.80
CA ALA A 4 -8.26 2.04 25.95
C ALA A 4 -7.56 2.61 24.70
N SER A 5 -8.13 3.65 24.09
CA SER A 5 -7.53 4.34 22.95
C SER A 5 -6.22 5.04 23.35
N GLU A 6 -6.21 5.76 24.47
CA GLU A 6 -5.00 6.39 25.00
C GLU A 6 -3.86 5.39 25.25
N ARG A 7 -4.19 4.23 25.84
CA ARG A 7 -3.21 3.16 26.06
C ARG A 7 -2.61 2.65 24.75
N ILE A 8 -3.46 2.35 23.76
CA ILE A 8 -2.99 1.84 22.47
C ILE A 8 -2.10 2.88 21.77
N TRP A 9 -2.50 4.15 21.76
CA TRP A 9 -1.68 5.20 21.15
C TRP A 9 -0.37 5.40 21.88
N ASN A 10 -0.35 5.33 23.21
CA ASN A 10 0.88 5.39 23.99
C ASN A 10 1.83 4.22 23.68
N GLU A 11 1.31 3.02 23.50
CA GLU A 11 2.09 1.85 23.06
C GLU A 11 2.72 2.06 21.66
N TRP A 12 1.96 2.65 20.74
CA TRP A 12 2.45 2.90 19.37
C TRP A 12 3.45 4.04 19.31
N LEU A 13 3.14 5.18 19.92
CA LEU A 13 4.00 6.36 19.91
C LEU A 13 5.25 6.15 20.76
N GLY A 14 5.13 5.42 21.87
CA GLY A 14 6.23 5.10 22.78
C GLY A 14 7.28 4.13 22.22
N LYS A 15 7.11 3.62 20.98
CA LYS A 15 8.18 2.87 20.30
C LYS A 15 9.39 3.72 19.96
N ILE A 16 9.23 5.03 19.95
CA ILE A 16 10.32 5.99 19.78
C ILE A 16 10.32 6.88 21.02
N ASP A 17 11.33 6.72 21.88
CA ASP A 17 11.51 7.56 23.05
C ASP A 17 12.42 8.73 22.72
N VAL A 18 11.90 9.96 22.88
CA VAL A 18 12.63 11.20 22.61
C VAL A 18 13.05 11.87 23.90
N GLN A 19 14.35 11.98 24.12
CA GLN A 19 14.94 12.63 25.27
C GLN A 19 15.50 14.01 24.91
N GLY A 20 15.56 14.92 25.90
CA GLY A 20 15.99 16.30 25.68
C GLY A 20 14.90 17.15 24.99
N GLY A 21 15.30 18.36 24.61
CA GLY A 21 14.39 19.32 23.97
C GLY A 21 13.36 19.95 24.91
N SER A 22 12.67 20.98 24.44
CA SER A 22 11.56 21.62 25.16
C SER A 22 10.29 20.79 25.10
N PHE A 23 9.31 21.10 25.95
CA PHE A 23 7.98 20.50 25.91
C PHE A 23 7.31 20.68 24.52
N GLN A 24 7.43 21.86 23.93
CA GLN A 24 6.86 22.17 22.61
C GLN A 24 7.49 21.31 21.51
N GLN A 25 8.80 21.11 21.55
CA GLN A 25 9.51 20.26 20.59
C GLN A 25 9.06 18.80 20.69
N LYS A 26 8.94 18.27 21.91
CA LYS A 26 8.43 16.91 22.14
C LYS A 26 6.98 16.77 21.69
N THR A 27 6.13 17.74 21.99
CA THR A 27 4.73 17.76 21.56
C THR A 27 4.65 17.72 20.04
N LYS A 28 5.45 18.56 19.36
CA LYS A 28 5.49 18.55 17.88
C LYS A 28 5.93 17.19 17.36
N PHE A 29 7.01 16.61 17.88
CA PHE A 29 7.50 15.31 17.44
C PHE A 29 6.44 14.22 17.53
N TYR A 30 5.77 14.07 18.68
CA TYR A 30 4.76 13.04 18.85
C TYR A 30 3.47 13.32 18.08
N THR A 31 3.14 14.58 17.84
CA THR A 31 2.04 14.97 16.96
C THR A 31 2.33 14.57 15.52
N ASP A 32 3.53 14.87 15.04
CA ASP A 32 3.94 14.48 13.67
C ASP A 32 4.00 12.95 13.53
N LEU A 33 4.52 12.24 14.53
CA LEU A 33 4.55 10.78 14.55
C LEU A 33 3.15 10.17 14.54
N TRP A 34 2.22 10.76 15.28
CA TRP A 34 0.82 10.37 15.25
C TRP A 34 0.22 10.55 13.85
N HIS A 35 0.44 11.67 13.18
CA HIS A 35 -0.03 11.91 11.81
C HIS A 35 0.53 10.89 10.81
N VAL A 36 1.79 10.49 10.97
CA VAL A 36 2.41 9.44 10.14
C VAL A 36 1.66 8.11 10.18
N LEU A 37 1.01 7.82 11.30
CA LEU A 37 0.28 6.57 11.51
C LEU A 37 -1.21 6.67 11.17
N LEU A 38 -1.77 7.88 11.05
CA LEU A 38 -3.21 8.07 10.90
C LEU A 38 -3.79 7.59 9.56
N GLY A 39 -3.17 7.89 8.45
CA GLY A 39 -3.73 7.63 7.13
C GLY A 39 -3.73 6.15 6.69
N ARG A 40 -3.59 5.22 7.63
CA ARG A 40 -3.40 3.78 7.36
C ARG A 40 -4.41 3.00 8.19
N HIS A 41 -5.53 2.70 7.57
CA HIS A 41 -6.67 2.10 8.26
C HIS A 41 -6.74 0.60 7.97
N LYS A 42 -7.01 -0.17 9.01
CA LYS A 42 -7.44 -1.55 8.87
C LYS A 42 -8.89 -1.58 8.43
N ILE A 43 -9.20 -2.38 7.41
CA ILE A 43 -10.54 -2.49 6.85
C ILE A 43 -11.14 -3.88 7.04
N ASP A 44 -10.42 -4.76 7.68
CA ASP A 44 -10.92 -6.09 8.03
C ASP A 44 -11.58 -6.10 9.42
N ASP A 45 -12.59 -6.91 9.54
CA ASP A 45 -13.28 -7.19 10.80
C ASP A 45 -12.49 -8.19 11.66
N SER A 46 -12.92 -8.35 12.91
CA SER A 46 -12.27 -9.24 13.88
C SER A 46 -12.22 -10.71 13.45
N ASN A 47 -13.14 -11.14 12.58
CA ASN A 47 -13.18 -12.48 11.99
C ASN A 47 -12.29 -12.63 10.75
N GLY A 48 -11.66 -11.52 10.30
CA GLY A 48 -10.80 -11.44 9.12
C GLY A 48 -11.56 -11.21 7.80
N GLU A 49 -12.83 -10.88 7.85
CA GLU A 49 -13.59 -10.48 6.66
C GLU A 49 -13.30 -9.03 6.29
N TYR A 50 -13.22 -8.75 5.00
CA TYR A 50 -12.99 -7.42 4.48
C TYR A 50 -13.75 -7.16 3.17
N PRO A 51 -14.10 -5.90 2.88
CA PRO A 51 -14.74 -5.53 1.63
C PRO A 51 -13.77 -5.61 0.46
N ASP A 52 -14.21 -6.23 -0.64
CA ASP A 52 -13.48 -6.27 -1.90
C ASP A 52 -14.36 -5.69 -3.02
N TYR A 53 -13.84 -4.65 -3.67
CA TYR A 53 -14.46 -3.98 -4.80
C TYR A 53 -13.71 -4.21 -6.12
N LEU A 54 -12.74 -5.13 -6.14
CA LEU A 54 -11.90 -5.40 -7.31
C LEU A 54 -12.42 -6.55 -8.16
N SER A 55 -13.12 -7.48 -7.54
CA SER A 55 -13.63 -8.67 -8.21
C SER A 55 -14.80 -8.34 -9.13
N GLY A 56 -14.63 -8.69 -10.41
CA GLY A 56 -15.63 -8.47 -11.45
C GLY A 56 -15.60 -7.07 -12.07
N GLY A 57 -14.62 -6.24 -11.72
CA GLY A 57 -14.31 -5.05 -12.48
C GLY A 57 -13.58 -5.45 -13.75
N GLU A 58 -14.21 -5.36 -14.92
CA GLU A 58 -13.46 -5.33 -16.15
C GLU A 58 -12.48 -4.17 -16.07
N ARG A 59 -11.23 -4.39 -16.47
CA ARG A 59 -10.30 -3.32 -16.73
C ARG A 59 -10.87 -2.49 -17.87
N ILE A 60 -11.60 -1.45 -17.53
CA ILE A 60 -12.22 -0.60 -18.53
C ILE A 60 -11.16 0.40 -18.94
N GLY A 61 -10.88 0.44 -20.25
CA GLY A 61 -9.85 1.27 -20.83
C GLY A 61 -9.97 2.76 -20.50
N LYS A 62 -9.01 3.49 -20.98
CA LYS A 62 -8.61 4.90 -20.76
C LYS A 62 -9.62 5.93 -20.23
N GLN A 63 -10.92 5.70 -20.32
CA GLN A 63 -11.93 6.71 -20.00
C GLN A 63 -12.82 6.37 -18.81
N THR A 64 -12.78 5.17 -18.33
CA THR A 64 -13.59 4.75 -17.20
C THR A 64 -12.77 4.81 -15.93
N ARG A 65 -12.51 6.03 -15.49
CA ARG A 65 -12.15 6.25 -14.11
C ARG A 65 -13.25 5.66 -13.22
N ILE A 66 -12.86 4.99 -12.21
CA ILE A 66 -13.52 4.28 -11.11
C ILE A 66 -14.96 4.73 -10.75
N HIS A 67 -15.41 5.87 -11.20
CA HIS A 67 -16.70 6.45 -10.81
C HIS A 67 -17.90 5.94 -11.59
N THR A 68 -17.72 5.13 -12.64
CA THR A 68 -18.80 4.79 -13.55
C THR A 68 -19.29 3.34 -13.47
N ILE A 69 -18.51 2.46 -12.87
CA ILE A 69 -18.98 1.08 -12.65
C ILE A 69 -18.69 0.73 -11.20
N ALA A 70 -19.73 0.66 -10.42
CA ALA A 70 -19.64 0.05 -9.10
C ALA A 70 -19.15 -1.39 -9.29
N PRO A 71 -17.91 -1.74 -8.93
CA PRO A 71 -17.48 -3.12 -8.96
C PRO A 71 -18.44 -3.91 -8.07
N LYS A 72 -18.66 -5.16 -8.40
CA LYS A 72 -19.48 -6.01 -7.55
C LYS A 72 -18.81 -6.11 -6.19
N PHE A 73 -19.48 -5.60 -5.20
CA PHE A 73 -19.07 -5.75 -3.81
C PHE A 73 -19.03 -7.25 -3.47
N GLN A 74 -17.92 -7.67 -2.90
CA GLN A 74 -17.76 -9.00 -2.30
C GLN A 74 -17.18 -8.85 -0.90
N VAL A 75 -17.53 -9.78 -0.03
CA VAL A 75 -16.85 -9.98 1.24
C VAL A 75 -15.85 -11.13 1.06
N ARG A 76 -14.60 -10.86 1.35
CA ARG A 76 -13.54 -11.88 1.35
C ARG A 76 -13.02 -12.10 2.76
N THR A 77 -12.37 -13.23 2.93
CA THR A 77 -11.74 -13.59 4.21
C THR A 77 -10.24 -13.69 4.03
N LEU A 78 -9.50 -13.03 4.92
CA LEU A 78 -8.04 -13.10 4.96
C LEU A 78 -7.55 -14.53 5.21
N PRO A 79 -6.38 -14.90 4.67
CA PRO A 79 -5.73 -16.16 4.99
C PRO A 79 -5.54 -16.31 6.50
N LYS A 80 -5.87 -17.48 7.03
CA LYS A 80 -5.74 -17.79 8.45
C LYS A 80 -4.50 -18.61 8.72
N ASP A 81 -3.95 -18.45 9.90
CA ASP A 81 -2.89 -19.31 10.44
C ASP A 81 -3.46 -20.61 11.04
N LYS A 82 -2.57 -21.44 11.59
CA LYS A 82 -2.95 -22.72 12.21
C LYS A 82 -3.85 -22.57 13.43
N THR A 83 -3.94 -21.38 14.02
CA THR A 83 -4.78 -21.08 15.18
C THR A 83 -6.14 -20.51 14.79
N GLY A 84 -6.40 -20.33 13.49
CA GLY A 84 -7.62 -19.73 12.97
C GLY A 84 -7.63 -18.19 12.97
N LYS A 85 -6.52 -17.54 13.34
CA LYS A 85 -6.38 -16.08 13.28
C LYS A 85 -5.95 -15.62 11.89
N SER A 86 -6.38 -14.44 11.49
CA SER A 86 -5.90 -13.80 10.27
C SER A 86 -4.39 -13.60 10.33
N ARG A 87 -3.70 -13.94 9.24
CA ARG A 87 -2.23 -13.86 9.17
C ARG A 87 -1.72 -12.42 9.17
N PHE A 88 -2.52 -11.49 8.68
CA PHE A 88 -2.24 -10.05 8.62
C PHE A 88 -3.56 -9.30 8.60
N HIS A 89 -3.51 -7.99 8.70
CA HIS A 89 -4.66 -7.11 8.51
C HIS A 89 -4.74 -6.59 7.08
N MET A 90 -5.95 -6.40 6.57
CA MET A 90 -6.17 -5.72 5.30
C MET A 90 -6.13 -4.21 5.53
N TYR A 91 -5.26 -3.52 4.80
CA TYR A 91 -5.09 -2.09 4.94
C TYR A 91 -5.64 -1.33 3.73
N ASN A 92 -6.15 -0.15 3.99
CA ASN A 92 -6.31 0.89 2.99
C ASN A 92 -5.32 2.03 3.25
N SER A 93 -5.17 2.89 2.27
CA SER A 93 -4.42 4.12 2.39
C SER A 93 -4.95 5.12 1.37
N ASP A 94 -5.13 6.36 1.79
CA ASP A 94 -5.60 7.42 0.89
C ASP A 94 -4.59 7.69 -0.22
N ALA A 95 -3.29 7.62 0.10
CA ALA A 95 -2.21 7.77 -0.85
C ALA A 95 -0.93 7.11 -0.34
N LEU A 96 -0.16 6.57 -1.28
CA LEU A 96 1.18 6.04 -1.04
C LEU A 96 2.25 6.86 -1.74
N TRP A 97 1.84 7.88 -2.47
CA TRP A 97 2.73 8.77 -3.18
C TRP A 97 3.75 9.38 -2.22
N LEU A 98 5.02 9.29 -2.58
CA LEU A 98 6.17 9.79 -1.83
C LEU A 98 6.49 9.07 -0.50
N THR A 99 5.81 8.01 -0.13
CA THR A 99 6.13 7.24 1.10
C THR A 99 7.54 6.63 1.06
N GLN A 100 8.06 6.39 -0.13
CA GLN A 100 9.41 5.84 -0.35
C GLN A 100 10.52 6.79 0.14
N TRP A 101 10.29 8.08 0.23
CA TRP A 101 11.33 9.03 0.62
C TRP A 101 11.75 8.89 2.08
N ASN A 102 10.81 8.66 2.97
CA ASN A 102 11.12 8.54 4.40
C ASN A 102 10.20 7.60 5.18
N LEU A 103 8.91 7.54 4.85
CA LEU A 103 7.92 6.80 5.63
C LEU A 103 8.18 5.30 5.63
N ASN A 104 8.50 4.71 4.48
CA ASN A 104 8.85 3.28 4.39
C ASN A 104 10.08 2.96 5.26
N THR A 105 11.03 3.89 5.36
CA THR A 105 12.20 3.74 6.24
C THR A 105 11.81 3.82 7.71
N LEU A 106 11.00 4.78 8.09
CA LEU A 106 10.50 4.90 9.46
C LEU A 106 9.73 3.66 9.89
N TRP A 107 8.85 3.14 9.03
CA TRP A 107 8.12 1.91 9.32
C TRP A 107 9.05 0.70 9.44
N GLY A 108 10.03 0.58 8.56
CA GLY A 108 11.01 -0.51 8.64
C GLY A 108 11.85 -0.49 9.91
N LEU A 109 12.12 0.68 10.48
CA LEU A 109 12.92 0.84 11.70
C LEU A 109 12.08 0.71 12.98
N ALA A 110 10.98 1.45 13.08
CA ALA A 110 10.21 1.58 14.32
C ALA A 110 8.92 0.73 14.32
N TYR A 111 8.38 0.43 13.13
CA TYR A 111 7.10 -0.26 12.98
C TYR A 111 7.16 -1.40 11.95
N PRO A 112 8.12 -2.35 12.06
CA PRO A 112 8.31 -3.38 11.03
C PRO A 112 7.06 -4.25 10.80
N SER A 113 6.26 -4.48 11.83
CA SER A 113 4.99 -5.21 11.67
C SER A 113 4.00 -4.49 10.76
N VAL A 114 3.98 -3.15 10.76
CA VAL A 114 3.13 -2.36 9.85
C VAL A 114 3.60 -2.53 8.41
N LEU A 115 4.90 -2.42 8.18
CA LEU A 115 5.48 -2.57 6.84
C LEU A 115 5.25 -3.97 6.27
N ASP A 116 5.37 -5.01 7.11
CA ASP A 116 5.12 -6.40 6.75
C ASP A 116 3.65 -6.65 6.37
N GLU A 117 2.73 -6.22 7.24
CA GLU A 117 1.30 -6.40 7.02
C GLU A 117 0.77 -5.57 5.84
N PHE A 118 1.29 -4.35 5.66
CA PHE A 118 0.95 -3.53 4.50
C PHE A 118 1.40 -4.18 3.19
N SER A 119 2.61 -4.74 3.16
CA SER A 119 3.10 -5.48 2.01
C SER A 119 2.25 -6.70 1.70
N ALA A 120 1.88 -7.47 2.74
CA ALA A 120 0.97 -8.61 2.59
C ALA A 120 -0.40 -8.20 2.06
N SER A 121 -0.95 -7.11 2.59
CA SER A 121 -2.22 -6.53 2.14
C SER A 121 -2.18 -6.14 0.65
N PHE A 122 -1.09 -5.51 0.19
CA PHE A 122 -0.95 -5.16 -1.22
C PHE A 122 -0.85 -6.37 -2.15
N ILE A 123 -0.16 -7.40 -1.72
CA ILE A 123 -0.11 -8.66 -2.46
C ILE A 123 -1.50 -9.31 -2.51
N GLU A 124 -2.31 -9.16 -1.47
CA GLU A 124 -3.70 -9.62 -1.47
C GLU A 124 -4.57 -8.82 -2.45
N TYR A 125 -4.38 -7.49 -2.57
CA TYR A 125 -5.01 -6.69 -3.62
C TYR A 125 -4.63 -7.18 -5.02
N ASP A 126 -3.36 -7.53 -5.24
CA ASP A 126 -2.91 -8.12 -6.49
C ASP A 126 -3.59 -9.46 -6.79
N LYS A 127 -3.73 -10.33 -5.79
CA LYS A 127 -4.44 -11.62 -5.94
C LYS A 127 -5.92 -11.41 -6.32
N ASN A 128 -6.56 -10.41 -5.75
CA ASN A 128 -7.97 -10.14 -5.98
C ASN A 128 -8.25 -9.45 -7.32
N GLY A 129 -7.44 -8.47 -7.70
CA GLY A 129 -7.66 -7.62 -8.86
C GLY A 129 -6.56 -7.66 -9.93
N GLY A 130 -5.48 -8.39 -9.68
CA GLY A 130 -4.38 -8.58 -10.63
C GLY A 130 -3.37 -7.45 -10.68
N LEU A 131 -3.45 -6.45 -9.79
CA LEU A 131 -2.52 -5.32 -9.71
C LEU A 131 -2.21 -4.94 -8.27
N LEU A 132 -1.01 -4.42 -8.05
CA LEU A 132 -0.70 -3.70 -6.82
C LEU A 132 -1.30 -2.30 -6.89
N PRO A 133 -1.93 -1.81 -5.81
CA PRO A 133 -2.59 -0.52 -5.80
C PRO A 133 -1.62 0.66 -5.78
N ARG A 134 -2.05 1.80 -6.32
CA ARG A 134 -1.38 3.10 -6.09
C ARG A 134 -1.75 3.71 -4.75
N GLY A 135 -3.00 3.58 -4.38
CA GLY A 135 -3.54 3.94 -3.09
C GLY A 135 -4.85 3.20 -2.92
N PRO A 136 -4.87 2.12 -2.15
CA PRO A 136 -6.09 1.36 -1.95
C PRO A 136 -7.04 2.17 -1.06
N SER A 137 -8.26 2.38 -1.53
CA SER A 137 -9.30 3.04 -0.76
C SER A 137 -10.47 2.09 -0.57
N ILE A 138 -10.75 1.73 0.65
CA ILE A 138 -11.90 0.89 1.05
C ILE A 138 -12.02 -0.37 0.17
N GLY A 139 -10.92 -1.11 0.00
CA GLY A 139 -10.93 -2.35 -0.79
C GLY A 139 -10.92 -2.16 -2.32
N SER A 140 -10.66 -0.96 -2.82
CA SER A 140 -10.62 -0.62 -4.25
C SER A 140 -9.31 0.03 -4.66
N TYR A 141 -8.97 -0.05 -5.95
CA TYR A 141 -7.90 0.79 -6.52
C TYR A 141 -8.43 2.20 -6.76
N THR A 142 -7.60 3.20 -6.51
CA THR A 142 -8.00 4.59 -6.78
C THR A 142 -7.60 5.07 -8.17
N TYR A 143 -6.56 4.49 -8.77
CA TYR A 143 -5.93 4.92 -10.03
C TYR A 143 -5.58 6.43 -10.06
N ILE A 144 -5.56 7.04 -8.90
CA ILE A 144 -5.18 8.44 -8.71
C ILE A 144 -3.71 8.45 -8.30
N MET A 145 -3.02 9.55 -8.54
CA MET A 145 -1.59 9.71 -8.33
C MET A 145 -0.74 9.04 -9.42
N THR A 146 0.56 9.12 -9.26
CA THR A 146 1.56 8.68 -10.23
C THR A 146 2.45 7.57 -9.69
N GLY A 147 3.13 6.86 -10.56
CA GLY A 147 4.09 5.82 -10.21
C GLY A 147 3.49 4.53 -9.67
N CYS A 148 4.35 3.69 -9.13
CA CYS A 148 4.02 2.42 -8.50
C CYS A 148 4.52 2.35 -7.05
N PRO A 149 3.98 3.16 -6.13
CA PRO A 149 4.49 3.27 -4.77
C PRO A 149 4.43 1.95 -3.98
N ALA A 150 3.52 1.06 -4.30
CA ALA A 150 3.46 -0.27 -3.72
C ALA A 150 4.71 -1.09 -4.02
N THR A 151 5.30 -0.94 -5.21
CA THR A 151 6.57 -1.59 -5.56
C THR A 151 7.68 -1.12 -4.63
N SER A 152 7.82 0.19 -4.42
CA SER A 152 8.82 0.76 -3.52
C SER A 152 8.63 0.30 -2.08
N LEU A 153 7.38 0.16 -1.63
CA LEU A 153 7.06 -0.30 -0.28
C LEU A 153 7.45 -1.76 -0.08
N ILE A 154 7.05 -2.65 -0.99
CA ILE A 154 7.36 -4.08 -0.93
C ILE A 154 8.87 -4.32 -1.06
N THR A 155 9.54 -3.59 -1.95
CA THR A 155 11.01 -3.63 -2.07
C THR A 155 11.69 -3.18 -0.77
N SER A 156 11.20 -2.12 -0.16
CA SER A 156 11.71 -1.62 1.13
C SER A 156 11.55 -2.65 2.24
N ALA A 157 10.43 -3.36 2.29
CA ALA A 157 10.20 -4.44 3.23
C ALA A 157 11.17 -5.61 3.00
N TYR A 158 11.32 -6.02 1.75
CA TYR A 158 12.24 -7.10 1.38
C TYR A 158 13.69 -6.80 1.75
N GLN A 159 14.19 -5.61 1.39
CA GLN A 159 15.57 -5.21 1.67
C GLN A 159 15.89 -5.15 3.17
N ARG A 160 14.88 -4.96 4.01
CA ARG A 160 15.01 -4.92 5.48
C ARG A 160 14.74 -6.28 6.15
N GLY A 161 14.50 -7.32 5.38
CA GLY A 161 14.18 -8.64 5.92
C GLY A 161 12.77 -8.74 6.55
N VAL A 162 11.87 -7.80 6.22
CA VAL A 162 10.53 -7.70 6.79
C VAL A 162 9.52 -8.34 5.83
N PHE A 163 9.45 -9.67 5.83
CA PHE A 163 8.55 -10.45 4.97
C PHE A 163 8.09 -11.76 5.64
N HIS A 164 7.56 -11.64 6.86
CA HIS A 164 7.06 -12.78 7.63
C HIS A 164 5.60 -13.15 7.29
N LYS A 165 4.85 -12.20 6.72
CA LYS A 165 3.44 -12.33 6.38
C LYS A 165 3.19 -12.67 4.91
N TRP A 166 4.18 -12.53 4.05
CA TRP A 166 4.10 -12.73 2.60
C TRP A 166 5.35 -13.42 2.06
N SER A 167 5.27 -13.93 0.84
CA SER A 167 6.39 -14.59 0.17
C SER A 167 7.11 -13.62 -0.77
N PRO A 168 8.45 -13.50 -0.72
CA PRO A 168 9.20 -12.72 -1.70
C PRO A 168 8.92 -13.10 -3.15
N LYS A 169 8.64 -14.38 -3.42
CA LYS A 169 8.26 -14.84 -4.77
C LYS A 169 6.92 -14.25 -5.22
N GLU A 170 5.92 -14.22 -4.34
CA GLU A 170 4.62 -13.60 -4.64
C GLU A 170 4.77 -12.09 -4.82
N GLY A 171 5.51 -11.43 -3.92
CA GLY A 171 5.80 -10.00 -4.00
C GLY A 171 6.49 -9.63 -5.32
N TYR A 172 7.52 -10.36 -5.72
CA TYR A 172 8.20 -10.14 -6.99
C TYR A 172 7.27 -10.32 -8.19
N ALA A 173 6.46 -11.37 -8.20
CA ALA A 173 5.51 -11.62 -9.28
C ALA A 173 4.47 -10.50 -9.41
N ALA A 174 3.98 -9.99 -8.28
CA ALA A 174 3.04 -8.87 -8.24
C ALA A 174 3.68 -7.56 -8.74
N MET A 175 4.90 -7.26 -8.27
CA MET A 175 5.66 -6.10 -8.75
C MET A 175 5.93 -6.18 -10.26
N LYS A 176 6.34 -7.34 -10.77
CA LYS A 176 6.59 -7.55 -12.19
C LYS A 176 5.33 -7.26 -13.02
N ARG A 177 4.18 -7.83 -12.64
CA ARG A 177 2.90 -7.54 -13.31
C ARG A 177 2.55 -6.05 -13.36
N ASN A 178 2.87 -5.32 -12.30
CA ASN A 178 2.61 -3.89 -12.23
C ASN A 178 3.42 -3.06 -13.23
N HIS A 179 4.57 -3.57 -13.65
CA HIS A 179 5.49 -2.89 -14.58
C HIS A 179 5.40 -3.42 -16.02
N GLU A 180 4.55 -4.40 -16.28
CA GLU A 180 4.30 -4.92 -17.62
C GLU A 180 3.10 -4.23 -18.29
N LYS A 181 2.90 -4.49 -19.58
CA LYS A 181 1.74 -3.98 -20.34
C LYS A 181 0.44 -4.35 -19.64
N GLY A 182 -0.43 -3.36 -19.49
CA GLY A 182 -1.67 -3.50 -18.72
C GLY A 182 -1.48 -3.51 -17.20
N GLY A 183 -0.26 -3.28 -16.71
CA GLY A 183 0.03 -3.08 -15.30
C GLY A 183 -0.30 -1.66 -14.83
N MET A 184 -0.15 -1.43 -13.53
CA MET A 184 -0.48 -0.13 -12.92
C MET A 184 0.44 1.00 -13.39
N LEU A 185 1.72 0.69 -13.71
CA LEU A 185 2.66 1.67 -14.23
C LEU A 185 2.21 2.25 -15.57
N ALA A 186 1.79 1.36 -16.46
CA ALA A 186 1.41 1.71 -17.82
C ALA A 186 -0.10 1.93 -17.97
N PHE A 187 -0.83 2.04 -16.87
CA PHE A 187 -2.26 2.25 -16.93
C PHE A 187 -2.58 3.50 -17.75
N ASP A 188 -3.26 3.33 -18.88
CA ASP A 188 -3.53 4.33 -19.91
C ASP A 188 -2.33 4.80 -20.77
N MET A 189 -1.14 4.19 -20.63
CA MET A 189 0.10 4.65 -21.27
C MET A 189 0.88 3.49 -21.91
N ASP A 190 0.19 2.55 -22.50
CA ASP A 190 0.83 1.37 -23.12
C ASP A 190 1.82 1.73 -24.24
N LYS A 191 1.56 2.79 -25.01
CA LYS A 191 2.45 3.25 -26.08
C LYS A 191 3.77 3.80 -25.54
N GLU A 192 3.70 4.52 -24.45
CA GLU A 192 4.87 5.10 -23.78
C GLU A 192 5.68 3.98 -23.13
N LEU A 193 5.03 2.97 -22.56
CA LEU A 193 5.71 1.77 -22.06
C LEU A 193 6.38 0.98 -23.19
N GLU A 194 5.72 0.77 -24.33
CA GLU A 194 6.30 0.13 -25.50
C GLU A 194 7.53 0.90 -26.02
N PHE A 195 7.44 2.23 -26.03
CA PHE A 195 8.57 3.08 -26.37
C PHE A 195 9.73 2.89 -25.39
N TYR A 196 9.44 2.94 -24.08
CA TYR A 196 10.46 2.73 -23.05
C TYR A 196 11.13 1.35 -23.14
N ILE A 197 10.34 0.30 -23.32
CA ILE A 197 10.88 -1.07 -23.47
C ILE A 197 11.81 -1.15 -24.70
N LYS A 198 11.43 -0.51 -25.80
CA LYS A 198 12.20 -0.54 -27.06
C LYS A 198 13.48 0.29 -27.00
N HIS A 199 13.45 1.44 -26.34
CA HIS A 199 14.50 2.46 -26.41
C HIS A 199 15.29 2.66 -25.12
N GLY A 200 14.80 2.16 -23.96
CA GLY A 200 15.46 2.27 -22.66
C GLY A 200 15.34 3.65 -21.98
N TYR A 201 14.52 4.55 -22.51
CA TYR A 201 14.24 5.84 -21.89
C TYR A 201 12.79 6.28 -22.13
N CYS A 202 12.29 7.19 -21.30
CA CYS A 202 10.96 7.75 -21.46
C CYS A 202 10.97 8.84 -22.54
N PRO A 203 9.96 8.88 -23.46
CA PRO A 203 9.82 9.98 -24.39
C PRO A 203 9.48 11.28 -23.67
N GLU A 204 9.76 12.42 -24.28
CA GLU A 204 9.48 13.74 -23.70
C GLU A 204 8.01 13.92 -23.29
N GLU A 205 7.12 13.33 -24.06
CA GLU A 205 5.67 13.38 -23.84
C GLU A 205 5.15 12.25 -22.92
N ALA A 206 6.03 11.42 -22.38
CA ALA A 206 5.62 10.34 -21.47
C ALA A 206 5.01 10.94 -20.20
N GLY A 207 3.88 10.39 -19.82
CA GLY A 207 3.22 10.82 -18.59
C GLY A 207 4.07 10.54 -17.34
N LEU A 208 3.79 11.33 -16.31
CA LEU A 208 4.49 11.27 -15.01
C LEU A 208 4.57 9.86 -14.41
N THR A 209 3.62 8.98 -14.71
CA THR A 209 3.57 7.62 -14.17
C THR A 209 4.79 6.80 -14.55
N ILE A 210 5.21 6.85 -15.82
CA ILE A 210 6.41 6.12 -16.29
C ILE A 210 7.68 6.82 -15.84
N GLN A 211 7.70 8.14 -15.82
CA GLN A 211 8.86 8.92 -15.41
C GLN A 211 9.21 8.76 -13.92
N TRP A 212 8.23 8.39 -13.08
CA TRP A 212 8.38 8.27 -11.65
C TRP A 212 8.50 6.80 -11.16
N ALA A 213 8.61 5.88 -12.05
CA ALA A 213 8.79 4.46 -11.76
C ALA A 213 10.25 4.03 -11.80
#